data_e08b5e410888dbb64b6f4deed18593a5
#
_entry.id   e08b5e410888dbb64b6f4deed18593a5
#
_cell.length_a   1.000
_cell.length_b   1.000
_cell.length_c   1.000
_cell.angle_alpha   90.00
_cell.angle_beta   90.00
_cell.angle_gamma   90.00
#
_symmetry.space_group_name_H-M   'P 1'
#
loop_
_entity.id
_entity.type
_entity.pdbx_description
1 polymer ?
#
loop_
_entity_poly.entity_id
_entity_poly.type
_entity_poly.pdbx_seq_one_letter_code
_entity_poly.pdbx_strand_id
1 'polypeptide(L)'
;MNVENLTQDAVNLLCKLIEIPSTSREEKEAADALAEVMQKDYGLKTEREGNNLWCIADGYDEAKKTLLLNAHIDTVKPTSLWTRDPHKATIEGDCIYGLGSNDDGASLVSLVEVFRCLKDKELPYNLILAISAEEEVSGKNGMEHLLTVLPKIDVALVGEPTGMQPAIAEKGLMVLDVTAHGKAGHAARDEGDNAIYHALDDIAWVRNYRFPKESGLLGPVKMTATIINAGTQHNVIPSECQFTIDIRSNEQYSNEEIYEIVCQNLKSEVKARSFRLSSSRIDMGHPLVQKAISLGRTPFGSPTLSDQALMRFPSMKMGPGNSSRSHTADEFIKISEISEAIQLYYELLKDLFL
;
A
#
# COMPACT_ATOMS: atom_id res chain seq x y z
N MET A 1 15.07 9.09 25.35
CA MET A 1 14.73 9.60 24.00
C MET A 1 14.32 11.08 24.13
N ASN A 2 14.90 11.97 23.36
CA ASN A 2 14.46 13.37 23.28
C ASN A 2 13.55 13.54 22.05
N VAL A 3 12.24 13.46 22.27
CA VAL A 3 11.23 13.49 21.20
C VAL A 3 11.27 14.81 20.40
N GLU A 4 11.52 15.93 21.05
CA GLU A 4 11.58 17.26 20.41
C GLU A 4 12.68 17.33 19.35
N ASN A 5 13.90 16.87 19.67
CA ASN A 5 15.00 16.84 18.72
C ASN A 5 14.72 15.89 17.56
N LEU A 6 14.18 14.67 17.83
CA LEU A 6 13.83 13.70 16.79
C LEU A 6 12.73 14.25 15.87
N THR A 7 11.74 14.95 16.44
CA THR A 7 10.69 15.60 15.64
C THR A 7 11.28 16.67 14.73
N GLN A 8 12.23 17.48 15.23
CA GLN A 8 12.88 18.49 14.39
C GLN A 8 13.71 17.87 13.26
N ASP A 9 14.47 16.79 13.55
CA ASP A 9 15.22 16.05 12.54
C ASP A 9 14.28 15.46 11.48
N ALA A 10 13.17 14.81 11.90
CA ALA A 10 12.14 14.28 11.03
C ALA A 10 11.51 15.35 10.12
N VAL A 11 11.16 16.52 10.69
CA VAL A 11 10.61 17.66 9.94
C VAL A 11 11.60 18.17 8.90
N ASN A 12 12.88 18.31 9.27
CA ASN A 12 13.92 18.75 8.35
C ASN A 12 14.10 17.77 7.19
N LEU A 13 14.12 16.47 7.48
CA LEU A 13 14.22 15.42 6.47
C LEU A 13 12.98 15.41 5.57
N LEU A 14 11.78 15.51 6.13
CA LEU A 14 10.53 15.56 5.36
C LEU A 14 10.51 16.75 4.41
N CYS A 15 10.85 17.94 4.88
CA CYS A 15 10.93 19.13 4.03
C CYS A 15 11.93 18.95 2.88
N LYS A 16 13.08 18.34 3.14
CA LYS A 16 14.07 18.02 2.10
C LYS A 16 13.52 17.03 1.06
N LEU A 17 12.80 16.01 1.48
CA LEU A 17 12.20 15.01 0.56
C LEU A 17 11.07 15.60 -0.28
N ILE A 18 10.20 16.45 0.28
CA ILE A 18 9.13 17.15 -0.46
C ILE A 18 9.71 17.97 -1.62
N GLU A 19 10.88 18.59 -1.43
CA GLU A 19 11.51 19.44 -2.46
C GLU A 19 12.15 18.65 -3.61
N ILE A 20 12.19 17.31 -3.50
CA ILE A 20 12.73 16.42 -4.53
C ILE A 20 11.58 15.61 -5.13
N PRO A 21 11.17 15.87 -6.39
CA PRO A 21 10.14 15.06 -7.03
C PRO A 21 10.49 13.56 -7.02
N SER A 22 9.55 12.74 -6.54
CA SER A 22 9.73 11.29 -6.39
C SER A 22 8.54 10.49 -6.93
N THR A 23 8.00 10.92 -8.08
CA THR A 23 6.92 10.15 -8.73
C THR A 23 7.37 8.72 -8.97
N SER A 24 6.46 7.76 -8.74
CA SER A 24 6.76 6.31 -8.93
C SER A 24 7.55 6.04 -10.20
N ARG A 25 8.66 5.30 -10.07
CA ARG A 25 9.70 4.99 -11.07
C ARG A 25 10.68 6.12 -11.40
N GLU A 26 10.52 7.29 -10.79
CA GLU A 26 11.39 8.45 -10.94
C GLU A 26 12.01 8.89 -9.60
N GLU A 27 12.07 7.99 -8.59
CA GLU A 27 12.45 8.26 -7.20
C GLU A 27 13.97 8.40 -6.98
N LYS A 28 14.78 8.24 -8.02
CA LYS A 28 16.23 8.12 -7.89
C LYS A 28 16.87 9.25 -7.08
N GLU A 29 16.50 10.51 -7.35
CA GLU A 29 17.09 11.67 -6.67
C GLU A 29 16.66 11.72 -5.19
N ALA A 30 15.43 11.38 -4.87
CA ALA A 30 14.94 11.28 -3.50
C ALA A 30 15.65 10.15 -2.73
N ALA A 31 15.83 8.97 -3.37
CA ALA A 31 16.56 7.86 -2.80
C ALA A 31 18.05 8.20 -2.58
N ASP A 32 18.70 8.91 -3.52
CA ASP A 32 20.07 9.40 -3.37
C ASP A 32 20.19 10.33 -2.15
N ALA A 33 19.29 11.31 -2.03
CA ALA A 33 19.28 12.28 -0.95
C ALA A 33 18.98 11.65 0.42
N LEU A 34 18.03 10.68 0.47
CA LEU A 34 17.72 9.95 1.69
C LEU A 34 18.90 9.06 2.12
N ALA A 35 19.50 8.33 1.19
CA ALA A 35 20.67 7.50 1.48
C ALA A 35 21.84 8.34 2.03
N GLU A 36 22.06 9.52 1.47
CA GLU A 36 23.09 10.45 1.96
C GLU A 36 22.85 10.86 3.41
N VAL A 37 21.63 11.30 3.75
CA VAL A 37 21.27 11.67 5.13
C VAL A 37 21.40 10.47 6.07
N MET A 38 20.86 9.31 5.70
CA MET A 38 20.93 8.11 6.52
C MET A 38 22.37 7.69 6.80
N GLN A 39 23.25 7.74 5.80
CA GLN A 39 24.65 7.32 5.95
C GLN A 39 25.51 8.38 6.63
N LYS A 40 25.47 9.65 6.17
CA LYS A 40 26.40 10.68 6.60
C LYS A 40 25.96 11.40 7.87
N ASP A 41 24.67 11.76 7.95
CA ASP A 41 24.16 12.56 9.06
C ASP A 41 23.72 11.66 10.22
N TYR A 42 23.17 10.48 9.92
CA TYR A 42 22.62 9.55 10.92
C TYR A 42 23.52 8.34 11.22
N GLY A 43 24.57 8.14 10.44
CA GLY A 43 25.53 7.06 10.65
C GLY A 43 24.92 5.65 10.51
N LEU A 44 23.87 5.51 9.70
CA LEU A 44 23.22 4.24 9.45
C LEU A 44 23.97 3.46 8.37
N LYS A 45 24.14 2.14 8.56
CA LYS A 45 24.65 1.24 7.52
C LYS A 45 23.53 0.98 6.53
N THR A 46 23.40 1.83 5.53
CA THR A 46 22.33 1.79 4.54
C THR A 46 22.78 1.00 3.31
N GLU A 47 22.04 -0.05 3.02
CA GLU A 47 22.12 -0.82 1.78
C GLU A 47 21.12 -0.27 0.76
N ARG A 48 21.36 -0.55 -0.53
CA ARG A 48 20.52 -0.06 -1.62
C ARG A 48 20.38 -1.07 -2.76
N GLU A 49 19.17 -1.19 -3.28
CA GLU A 49 18.89 -1.94 -4.51
C GLU A 49 17.89 -1.14 -5.36
N GLY A 50 18.34 -0.65 -6.53
CA GLY A 50 17.56 0.31 -7.32
C GLY A 50 17.31 1.61 -6.55
N ASN A 51 16.05 1.93 -6.34
CA ASN A 51 15.61 3.08 -5.52
C ASN A 51 15.15 2.67 -4.10
N ASN A 52 15.21 1.37 -3.77
CA ASN A 52 14.92 0.88 -2.44
C ASN A 52 16.14 1.03 -1.51
N LEU A 53 15.90 1.36 -0.25
CA LEU A 53 16.92 1.48 0.79
C LEU A 53 16.55 0.61 1.98
N TRP A 54 17.56 0.02 2.67
CA TRP A 54 17.30 -0.64 3.95
C TRP A 54 18.49 -0.59 4.90
N CYS A 55 18.18 -0.77 6.17
CA CYS A 55 19.15 -0.87 7.25
C CYS A 55 18.77 -2.04 8.16
N ILE A 56 19.77 -2.73 8.68
CA ILE A 56 19.61 -3.78 9.69
C ILE A 56 20.22 -3.27 10.99
N ALA A 57 19.49 -3.37 12.09
CA ALA A 57 19.99 -3.01 13.42
C ALA A 57 21.16 -3.91 13.84
N ASP A 58 22.03 -3.41 14.70
CA ASP A 58 23.17 -4.14 15.20
C ASP A 58 22.73 -5.40 16.00
N GLY A 59 23.56 -6.45 15.96
CA GLY A 59 23.28 -7.68 16.68
C GLY A 59 22.24 -8.58 16.03
N TYR A 60 22.09 -8.54 14.68
CA TYR A 60 21.25 -9.48 13.96
C TYR A 60 21.61 -10.93 14.28
N ASP A 61 20.60 -11.74 14.58
CA ASP A 61 20.74 -13.15 14.99
C ASP A 61 19.65 -13.98 14.29
N GLU A 62 20.05 -14.95 13.47
CA GLU A 62 19.11 -15.82 12.73
C GLU A 62 18.17 -16.63 13.63
N ALA A 63 18.49 -16.80 14.91
CA ALA A 63 17.63 -17.48 15.88
C ALA A 63 16.48 -16.59 16.37
N LYS A 64 16.57 -15.28 16.20
CA LYS A 64 15.52 -14.33 16.59
C LYS A 64 14.51 -14.15 15.46
N LYS A 65 13.26 -13.82 15.80
CA LYS A 65 12.26 -13.34 14.83
C LYS A 65 12.65 -11.97 14.32
N THR A 66 12.28 -11.67 13.07
CA THR A 66 12.59 -10.41 12.40
C THR A 66 11.35 -9.56 12.18
N LEU A 67 11.39 -8.33 12.69
CA LEU A 67 10.43 -7.27 12.43
C LEU A 67 10.95 -6.35 11.33
N LEU A 68 10.15 -6.17 10.28
CA LEU A 68 10.36 -5.19 9.24
C LEU A 68 9.57 -3.92 9.56
N LEU A 69 10.23 -2.77 9.57
CA LEU A 69 9.61 -1.44 9.46
C LEU A 69 9.67 -1.04 7.98
N ASN A 70 8.56 -0.66 7.40
CA ASN A 70 8.51 -0.25 6.00
C ASN A 70 7.75 1.05 5.83
N ALA A 71 8.20 1.89 4.91
CA ALA A 71 7.51 3.05 4.38
C ALA A 71 7.94 3.22 2.91
N HIS A 72 7.13 3.89 2.09
CA HIS A 72 7.51 4.14 0.71
C HIS A 72 8.02 5.58 0.48
N ILE A 73 8.88 5.74 -0.55
CA ILE A 73 9.50 7.03 -0.89
C ILE A 73 8.82 7.71 -2.08
N ASP A 74 8.12 6.93 -2.90
CA ASP A 74 7.45 7.47 -4.07
C ASP A 74 6.15 8.19 -3.76
N THR A 75 5.72 9.01 -4.71
CA THR A 75 4.48 9.77 -4.65
C THR A 75 3.68 9.59 -5.94
N VAL A 76 2.39 9.86 -5.88
CA VAL A 76 1.57 10.08 -7.09
C VAL A 76 2.00 11.36 -7.83
N LYS A 77 1.52 11.56 -9.05
CA LYS A 77 1.65 12.86 -9.73
C LYS A 77 0.72 13.90 -9.10
N PRO A 78 1.18 15.15 -8.93
CA PRO A 78 0.32 16.19 -8.40
C PRO A 78 -0.87 16.44 -9.34
N THR A 79 -2.05 16.67 -8.79
CA THR A 79 -3.24 17.02 -9.54
C THR A 79 -3.19 18.49 -9.97
N SER A 80 -3.96 18.87 -11.01
CA SER A 80 -4.07 20.27 -11.45
C SER A 80 -4.81 21.20 -10.45
N LEU A 81 -5.33 20.65 -9.36
CA LEU A 81 -6.08 21.39 -8.35
C LEU A 81 -5.20 21.95 -7.23
N TRP A 82 -3.90 21.68 -7.23
CA TRP A 82 -2.97 22.24 -6.24
C TRP A 82 -2.99 23.78 -6.30
N THR A 83 -3.15 24.44 -5.16
CA THR A 83 -3.08 25.89 -5.02
C THR A 83 -1.70 26.37 -4.58
N ARG A 84 -0.88 25.44 -4.02
CA ARG A 84 0.51 25.59 -3.60
C ARG A 84 1.44 24.90 -4.58
N ASP A 85 2.73 25.19 -4.52
CA ASP A 85 3.74 24.39 -5.24
C ASP A 85 3.86 23.02 -4.51
N PRO A 86 3.51 21.88 -5.17
CA PRO A 86 3.55 20.56 -4.55
C PRO A 86 4.96 20.12 -4.13
N HIS A 87 6.00 20.65 -4.78
CA HIS A 87 7.40 20.34 -4.50
C HIS A 87 8.12 21.44 -3.71
N LYS A 88 7.37 22.23 -2.94
CA LYS A 88 7.91 23.21 -2.01
C LYS A 88 7.32 23.01 -0.62
N ALA A 89 8.14 22.51 0.30
CA ALA A 89 7.72 22.38 1.70
C ALA A 89 7.31 23.75 2.27
N THR A 90 6.06 23.87 2.69
CA THR A 90 5.53 25.12 3.26
C THR A 90 5.00 24.84 4.66
N ILE A 91 5.64 25.44 5.67
CA ILE A 91 5.23 25.29 7.07
C ILE A 91 4.34 26.45 7.46
N GLU A 92 3.10 26.16 7.89
CA GLU A 92 2.15 27.14 8.41
C GLU A 92 1.59 26.64 9.75
N GLY A 93 2.01 27.24 10.84
CA GLY A 93 1.66 26.82 12.19
C GLY A 93 2.13 25.39 12.46
N ASP A 94 1.23 24.47 12.71
CA ASP A 94 1.50 23.05 12.95
C ASP A 94 1.50 22.20 11.66
N CYS A 95 1.23 22.78 10.48
CA CYS A 95 1.09 22.04 9.23
C CYS A 95 2.31 22.19 8.31
N ILE A 96 2.74 21.08 7.70
CA ILE A 96 3.71 21.02 6.61
C ILE A 96 2.94 20.63 5.35
N TYR A 97 2.83 21.54 4.39
CA TYR A 97 2.21 21.30 3.09
C TYR A 97 3.26 20.86 2.09
N GLY A 98 2.91 19.89 1.25
CA GLY A 98 3.72 19.37 0.15
C GLY A 98 3.28 17.97 -0.26
N LEU A 99 3.52 17.61 -1.51
CA LEU A 99 3.18 16.28 -2.03
C LEU A 99 4.01 15.21 -1.33
N GLY A 100 3.35 14.13 -0.89
CA GLY A 100 3.99 13.06 -0.12
C GLY A 100 4.27 13.43 1.35
N SER A 101 3.79 14.60 1.84
CA SER A 101 3.96 14.96 3.25
C SER A 101 3.18 14.04 4.19
N ASN A 102 1.97 13.63 3.78
CA ASN A 102 1.09 12.73 4.51
C ASN A 102 1.24 11.27 4.03
N ASP A 103 1.40 11.05 2.74
CA ASP A 103 1.47 9.76 2.07
C ASP A 103 2.77 9.62 1.25
N ASP A 104 3.83 8.98 1.74
CA ASP A 104 4.02 8.34 3.06
C ASP A 104 5.21 8.95 3.83
N GLY A 105 5.61 10.19 3.43
CA GLY A 105 6.79 10.86 3.98
C GLY A 105 6.78 11.01 5.50
N ALA A 106 5.62 11.28 6.11
CA ALA A 106 5.51 11.40 7.55
C ALA A 106 5.80 10.07 8.27
N SER A 107 5.32 8.93 7.75
CA SER A 107 5.65 7.62 8.29
C SER A 107 7.12 7.29 8.05
N LEU A 108 7.64 7.57 6.84
CA LEU A 108 9.03 7.35 6.48
C LEU A 108 9.97 8.02 7.49
N VAL A 109 9.83 9.33 7.69
CA VAL A 109 10.74 10.07 8.60
C VAL A 109 10.55 9.65 10.05
N SER A 110 9.34 9.34 10.48
CA SER A 110 9.06 8.86 11.84
C SER A 110 9.70 7.50 12.12
N LEU A 111 9.61 6.56 11.17
CA LEU A 111 10.21 5.22 11.28
C LEU A 111 11.75 5.28 11.22
N VAL A 112 12.32 6.17 10.38
CA VAL A 112 13.77 6.43 10.36
C VAL A 112 14.26 6.89 11.74
N GLU A 113 13.59 7.84 12.37
CA GLU A 113 13.98 8.36 13.68
C GLU A 113 13.87 7.29 14.79
N VAL A 114 12.82 6.49 14.76
CA VAL A 114 12.63 5.40 15.72
C VAL A 114 13.68 4.31 15.51
N PHE A 115 13.99 3.94 14.27
CA PHE A 115 15.06 3.00 13.96
C PHE A 115 16.41 3.50 14.49
N ARG A 116 16.75 4.80 14.30
CA ARG A 116 17.95 5.42 14.88
C ARG A 116 18.03 5.25 16.39
N CYS A 117 16.90 5.34 17.09
CA CYS A 117 16.85 5.19 18.55
C CYS A 117 17.00 3.73 19.02
N LEU A 118 16.70 2.76 18.15
CA LEU A 118 16.64 1.34 18.52
C LEU A 118 17.80 0.52 17.97
N LYS A 119 18.48 0.96 16.90
CA LYS A 119 19.48 0.17 16.16
C LYS A 119 20.63 -0.41 16.99
N ASP A 120 21.02 0.30 18.04
CA ASP A 120 22.15 -0.08 18.93
C ASP A 120 21.67 -0.74 20.23
N LYS A 121 20.36 -0.98 20.38
CA LYS A 121 19.79 -1.58 21.58
C LYS A 121 19.73 -3.10 21.50
N GLU A 122 19.89 -3.74 22.62
CA GLU A 122 19.64 -5.17 22.73
C GLU A 122 18.12 -5.44 22.69
N LEU A 123 17.62 -5.80 21.49
CA LEU A 123 16.23 -6.14 21.26
C LEU A 123 16.04 -7.67 21.28
N PRO A 124 14.89 -8.18 21.77
CA PRO A 124 14.59 -9.61 21.73
C PRO A 124 14.22 -10.11 20.32
N TYR A 125 14.29 -9.25 19.31
CA TYR A 125 14.02 -9.54 17.90
C TYR A 125 15.01 -8.79 17.00
N ASN A 126 15.14 -9.23 15.75
CA ASN A 126 15.86 -8.46 14.72
C ASN A 126 14.99 -7.32 14.20
N LEU A 127 15.59 -6.16 14.01
CA LEU A 127 14.90 -4.99 13.47
C LEU A 127 15.52 -4.59 12.13
N ILE A 128 14.66 -4.48 11.10
CA ILE A 128 15.03 -3.99 9.77
C ILE A 128 14.16 -2.78 9.45
N LEU A 129 14.77 -1.72 8.95
CA LEU A 129 14.08 -0.60 8.31
C LEU A 129 14.25 -0.74 6.80
N ALA A 130 13.16 -0.70 6.05
CA ALA A 130 13.18 -0.71 4.59
C ALA A 130 12.31 0.41 4.04
N ILE A 131 12.85 1.16 3.10
CA ILE A 131 12.17 2.22 2.37
C ILE A 131 12.01 1.72 0.94
N SER A 132 10.77 1.50 0.52
CA SER A 132 10.39 0.96 -0.77
C SER A 132 10.14 2.06 -1.80
N ALA A 133 10.36 1.74 -3.06
CA ALA A 133 9.97 2.53 -4.22
C ALA A 133 8.74 1.91 -4.90
N GLU A 134 8.16 2.60 -5.86
CA GLU A 134 7.08 2.12 -6.75
C GLU A 134 5.81 1.61 -6.02
N GLU A 135 5.54 2.01 -4.77
CA GLU A 135 4.36 1.57 -4.02
C GLU A 135 3.06 2.00 -4.72
N GLU A 136 2.96 3.27 -5.08
CA GLU A 136 1.78 3.94 -5.64
C GLU A 136 1.30 3.37 -7.00
N VAL A 137 2.17 2.61 -7.64
CA VAL A 137 1.87 1.87 -8.88
C VAL A 137 1.97 0.36 -8.68
N SER A 138 2.13 -0.09 -7.44
CA SER A 138 2.40 -1.49 -7.08
C SER A 138 3.47 -2.09 -8.00
N GLY A 139 4.59 -1.38 -8.17
CA GLY A 139 5.63 -1.74 -9.12
C GLY A 139 6.42 -2.99 -8.71
N LYS A 140 7.08 -3.62 -9.69
CA LYS A 140 7.86 -4.84 -9.43
C LYS A 140 9.23 -4.57 -8.84
N ASN A 141 9.76 -3.35 -9.03
CA ASN A 141 11.09 -2.98 -8.54
C ASN A 141 11.06 -2.37 -7.12
N GLY A 142 9.86 -2.23 -6.52
CA GLY A 142 9.65 -1.79 -5.15
C GLY A 142 9.70 -2.95 -4.15
N MET A 143 8.70 -3.05 -3.28
CA MET A 143 8.63 -4.05 -2.21
C MET A 143 8.74 -5.50 -2.72
N GLU A 144 8.14 -5.83 -3.88
CA GLU A 144 8.24 -7.18 -4.46
C GLU A 144 9.70 -7.60 -4.67
N HIS A 145 10.52 -6.71 -5.23
CA HIS A 145 11.95 -6.96 -5.42
C HIS A 145 12.70 -6.91 -4.09
N LEU A 146 12.40 -5.93 -3.24
CA LEU A 146 13.07 -5.75 -1.96
C LEU A 146 12.96 -6.99 -1.06
N LEU A 147 11.81 -7.67 -1.04
CA LEU A 147 11.61 -8.92 -0.32
C LEU A 147 12.49 -10.08 -0.81
N THR A 148 13.08 -9.99 -2.00
CA THR A 148 14.01 -11.03 -2.51
C THR A 148 15.44 -10.87 -2.01
N VAL A 149 15.79 -9.68 -1.54
CA VAL A 149 17.16 -9.35 -1.06
C VAL A 149 17.25 -9.20 0.46
N LEU A 150 16.12 -8.94 1.13
CA LEU A 150 16.05 -8.86 2.58
C LEU A 150 16.20 -10.24 3.23
N PRO A 151 16.74 -10.33 4.45
CA PRO A 151 16.66 -11.55 5.27
C PRO A 151 15.21 -11.99 5.48
N LYS A 152 15.03 -13.21 5.98
CA LYS A 152 13.69 -13.72 6.33
C LYS A 152 12.98 -12.77 7.30
N ILE A 153 11.77 -12.36 6.94
CA ILE A 153 10.89 -11.53 7.76
C ILE A 153 9.80 -12.40 8.40
N ASP A 154 9.51 -12.17 9.67
CA ASP A 154 8.44 -12.88 10.40
C ASP A 154 7.19 -12.02 10.59
N VAL A 155 7.35 -10.69 10.67
CA VAL A 155 6.25 -9.72 10.78
C VAL A 155 6.67 -8.35 10.25
N ALA A 156 5.74 -7.56 9.72
CA ALA A 156 5.99 -6.18 9.33
C ALA A 156 5.06 -5.17 10.02
N LEU A 157 5.62 -3.97 10.24
CA LEU A 157 4.91 -2.74 10.52
C LEU A 157 5.12 -1.81 9.34
N VAL A 158 4.05 -1.52 8.60
CA VAL A 158 4.07 -0.69 7.40
C VAL A 158 3.55 0.71 7.76
N GLY A 159 4.34 1.73 7.46
CA GLY A 159 3.95 3.12 7.57
C GLY A 159 2.89 3.44 6.54
N GLU A 160 1.82 4.05 6.96
CA GLU A 160 0.70 4.51 6.12
C GLU A 160 -0.17 5.47 6.93
N PRO A 161 -0.86 6.44 6.32
CA PRO A 161 -1.66 7.44 7.05
C PRO A 161 -2.93 6.84 7.65
N THR A 162 -2.85 6.31 8.87
CA THR A 162 -3.94 5.66 9.61
C THR A 162 -4.38 6.41 10.87
N GLY A 163 -3.82 7.60 11.13
CA GLY A 163 -4.01 8.32 12.39
C GLY A 163 -3.47 7.53 13.58
N MET A 164 -2.36 6.82 13.38
CA MET A 164 -1.75 5.94 14.38
C MET A 164 -2.71 4.87 14.92
N GLN A 165 -3.71 4.45 14.16
CA GLN A 165 -4.52 3.29 14.48
C GLN A 165 -4.02 2.06 13.72
N PRO A 166 -3.93 0.87 14.36
CA PRO A 166 -3.42 -0.32 13.70
C PRO A 166 -4.44 -0.92 12.74
N ALA A 167 -4.17 -0.85 11.44
CA ALA A 167 -4.91 -1.60 10.44
C ALA A 167 -4.37 -3.03 10.40
N ILE A 168 -5.16 -3.98 10.92
CA ILE A 168 -4.77 -5.38 11.08
C ILE A 168 -5.20 -6.29 9.93
N ALA A 169 -5.87 -5.72 8.95
CA ALA A 169 -6.19 -6.34 7.67
C ALA A 169 -6.39 -5.25 6.62
N GLU A 170 -6.08 -5.54 5.36
CA GLU A 170 -6.41 -4.68 4.22
C GLU A 170 -6.94 -5.48 3.03
N LYS A 171 -7.71 -4.83 2.17
CA LYS A 171 -8.25 -5.46 0.95
C LYS A 171 -7.14 -5.65 -0.07
N GLY A 172 -7.14 -6.84 -0.71
CA GLY A 172 -6.33 -7.08 -1.91
C GLY A 172 -6.99 -6.50 -3.16
N LEU A 173 -6.26 -6.58 -4.26
CA LEU A 173 -6.69 -6.11 -5.58
C LEU A 173 -6.40 -7.16 -6.64
N MET A 174 -7.43 -7.48 -7.44
CA MET A 174 -7.27 -8.23 -8.69
C MET A 174 -8.11 -7.56 -9.78
N VAL A 175 -7.55 -7.44 -10.97
CA VAL A 175 -8.25 -6.92 -12.14
C VAL A 175 -8.40 -8.02 -13.17
N LEU A 176 -9.63 -8.22 -13.64
CA LEU A 176 -9.94 -9.20 -14.69
C LEU A 176 -10.36 -8.47 -15.96
N ASP A 177 -9.77 -8.87 -17.09
CA ASP A 177 -10.22 -8.52 -18.42
C ASP A 177 -11.08 -9.67 -18.94
N VAL A 178 -12.30 -9.35 -19.38
CA VAL A 178 -13.30 -10.33 -19.80
C VAL A 178 -13.72 -10.05 -21.22
N THR A 179 -13.76 -11.08 -22.07
CA THR A 179 -14.13 -10.97 -23.47
C THR A 179 -15.32 -11.92 -23.78
N ALA A 180 -16.47 -11.34 -24.02
CA ALA A 180 -17.62 -12.05 -24.53
C ALA A 180 -17.55 -12.18 -26.05
N HIS A 181 -17.72 -13.37 -26.56
CA HIS A 181 -17.72 -13.65 -27.99
C HIS A 181 -19.14 -13.90 -28.51
N GLY A 182 -19.36 -13.47 -29.75
CA GLY A 182 -20.60 -13.67 -30.50
C GLY A 182 -20.32 -13.86 -31.98
N LYS A 183 -21.29 -13.53 -32.83
CA LYS A 183 -21.19 -13.62 -34.30
C LYS A 183 -21.70 -12.33 -34.91
N ALA A 184 -20.88 -11.69 -35.74
CA ALA A 184 -21.31 -10.50 -36.49
C ALA A 184 -22.47 -10.82 -37.45
N GLY A 185 -23.38 -9.85 -37.60
CA GLY A 185 -24.51 -9.92 -38.49
C GLY A 185 -25.17 -8.58 -38.72
N HIS A 186 -26.08 -8.49 -39.64
CA HIS A 186 -26.87 -7.28 -39.89
C HIS A 186 -27.97 -7.16 -38.82
N ALA A 187 -28.05 -6.02 -38.12
CA ALA A 187 -28.99 -5.86 -37.00
C ALA A 187 -30.48 -6.03 -37.36
N ALA A 188 -30.83 -5.92 -38.66
CA ALA A 188 -32.19 -6.13 -39.15
C ALA A 188 -32.48 -7.63 -39.51
N ARG A 189 -31.54 -8.56 -39.25
CA ARG A 189 -31.64 -9.98 -39.57
C ARG A 189 -31.29 -10.85 -38.36
N ASP A 190 -31.92 -12.03 -38.26
CA ASP A 190 -31.68 -12.96 -37.15
C ASP A 190 -30.51 -13.93 -37.42
N GLU A 191 -29.42 -13.43 -38.03
CA GLU A 191 -28.26 -14.26 -38.45
C GLU A 191 -27.05 -14.11 -37.55
N GLY A 192 -27.05 -13.14 -36.64
CA GLY A 192 -25.95 -12.81 -35.71
C GLY A 192 -26.18 -13.37 -34.30
N ASP A 193 -25.10 -13.31 -33.52
CA ASP A 193 -25.11 -13.57 -32.08
C ASP A 193 -24.47 -12.40 -31.38
N ASN A 194 -25.20 -11.73 -30.50
CA ASN A 194 -24.79 -10.42 -29.98
C ASN A 194 -23.92 -10.56 -28.73
N ALA A 195 -22.62 -10.29 -28.88
CA ALA A 195 -21.66 -10.32 -27.77
C ALA A 195 -21.99 -9.35 -26.62
N ILE A 196 -22.69 -8.24 -26.88
CA ILE A 196 -23.15 -7.34 -25.80
C ILE A 196 -24.14 -8.05 -24.89
N TYR A 197 -25.05 -8.87 -25.44
CA TYR A 197 -26.03 -9.56 -24.60
C TYR A 197 -25.37 -10.63 -23.74
N HIS A 198 -24.36 -11.34 -24.24
CA HIS A 198 -23.55 -12.27 -23.45
C HIS A 198 -22.82 -11.53 -22.31
N ALA A 199 -22.18 -10.40 -22.63
CA ALA A 199 -21.50 -9.58 -21.62
C ALA A 199 -22.46 -9.04 -20.54
N LEU A 200 -23.70 -8.65 -20.92
CA LEU A 200 -24.70 -8.19 -19.96
C LEU A 200 -25.13 -9.29 -18.99
N ASP A 201 -25.27 -10.54 -19.45
CA ASP A 201 -25.58 -11.69 -18.58
C ASP A 201 -24.46 -11.90 -17.55
N ASP A 202 -23.20 -11.87 -18.00
CA ASP A 202 -22.03 -12.02 -17.14
C ASP A 202 -21.88 -10.84 -16.16
N ILE A 203 -22.09 -9.61 -16.62
CA ILE A 203 -22.08 -8.41 -15.75
C ILE A 203 -23.22 -8.46 -14.73
N ALA A 204 -24.40 -8.99 -15.11
CA ALA A 204 -25.51 -9.19 -14.19
C ALA A 204 -25.13 -10.19 -13.09
N TRP A 205 -24.42 -11.26 -13.42
CA TRP A 205 -23.89 -12.19 -12.42
C TRP A 205 -22.88 -11.48 -11.52
N VAL A 206 -21.87 -10.80 -12.06
CA VAL A 206 -20.87 -10.03 -11.28
C VAL A 206 -21.53 -9.09 -10.27
N ARG A 207 -22.57 -8.38 -10.69
CA ARG A 207 -23.30 -7.41 -9.83
C ARG A 207 -24.05 -8.10 -8.70
N ASN A 208 -24.60 -9.30 -8.94
CA ASN A 208 -25.53 -9.96 -8.03
C ASN A 208 -24.87 -11.03 -7.16
N TYR A 209 -23.73 -11.58 -7.56
CA TYR A 209 -23.03 -12.63 -6.80
C TYR A 209 -22.54 -12.10 -5.44
N ARG A 210 -22.66 -12.95 -4.44
CA ARG A 210 -22.18 -12.68 -3.08
C ARG A 210 -21.33 -13.85 -2.63
N PHE A 211 -20.10 -13.56 -2.26
CA PHE A 211 -19.18 -14.56 -1.72
C PHE A 211 -19.64 -15.02 -0.35
N PRO A 212 -19.70 -16.36 -0.08
CA PRO A 212 -20.23 -16.89 1.17
C PRO A 212 -19.44 -16.51 2.43
N LYS A 213 -18.10 -16.39 2.30
CA LYS A 213 -17.25 -16.02 3.45
C LYS A 213 -17.09 -14.51 3.47
N GLU A 214 -17.52 -13.88 4.57
CA GLU A 214 -17.36 -12.45 4.82
C GLU A 214 -16.33 -12.21 5.90
N SER A 215 -15.55 -11.15 5.76
CA SER A 215 -14.62 -10.69 6.79
C SER A 215 -15.35 -9.83 7.82
N GLY A 216 -15.11 -10.09 9.09
CA GLY A 216 -15.59 -9.22 10.18
C GLY A 216 -14.91 -7.84 10.20
N LEU A 217 -13.74 -7.70 9.56
CA LEU A 217 -12.96 -6.46 9.49
C LEU A 217 -13.12 -5.74 8.16
N LEU A 218 -13.10 -6.48 7.03
CA LEU A 218 -13.06 -5.93 5.67
C LEU A 218 -14.42 -6.02 4.95
N GLY A 219 -15.39 -6.73 5.54
CA GLY A 219 -16.66 -7.03 4.89
C GLY A 219 -16.52 -8.01 3.71
N PRO A 220 -17.49 -8.05 2.79
CA PRO A 220 -17.49 -8.99 1.67
C PRO A 220 -16.42 -8.66 0.62
N VAL A 221 -16.06 -9.67 -0.18
CA VAL A 221 -15.35 -9.46 -1.46
C VAL A 221 -16.24 -8.59 -2.35
N LYS A 222 -15.65 -7.56 -2.97
CA LYS A 222 -16.37 -6.65 -3.86
C LYS A 222 -15.90 -6.84 -5.30
N MET A 223 -16.83 -7.04 -6.21
CA MET A 223 -16.61 -7.04 -7.65
C MET A 223 -17.35 -5.87 -8.30
N THR A 224 -16.69 -5.17 -9.21
CA THR A 224 -17.27 -4.02 -9.90
C THR A 224 -16.85 -4.03 -11.37
N ALA A 225 -17.80 -4.09 -12.30
CA ALA A 225 -17.50 -3.82 -13.71
C ALA A 225 -17.22 -2.32 -13.88
N THR A 226 -16.02 -1.97 -14.36
CA THR A 226 -15.53 -0.58 -14.39
C THR A 226 -15.35 -0.04 -15.81
N ILE A 227 -15.16 -0.91 -16.79
CA ILE A 227 -14.97 -0.55 -18.20
C ILE A 227 -15.79 -1.51 -19.04
N ILE A 228 -16.42 -1.02 -20.12
CA ILE A 228 -17.09 -1.84 -21.14
C ILE A 228 -16.91 -1.19 -22.51
N ASN A 229 -16.55 -2.01 -23.51
CA ASN A 229 -16.37 -1.57 -24.90
C ASN A 229 -16.95 -2.62 -25.86
N ALA A 230 -17.78 -2.20 -26.80
CA ALA A 230 -18.33 -3.06 -27.85
C ALA A 230 -18.89 -2.24 -29.03
N GLY A 231 -18.96 -2.90 -30.21
CA GLY A 231 -19.61 -2.38 -31.40
C GLY A 231 -18.86 -1.25 -32.11
N THR A 232 -19.15 -1.07 -33.38
CA THR A 232 -18.52 -0.04 -34.22
C THR A 232 -19.55 0.76 -35.04
N GLN A 233 -20.69 0.15 -35.36
CA GLN A 233 -21.75 0.74 -36.18
C GLN A 233 -23.13 0.30 -35.68
N HIS A 234 -24.12 1.19 -35.79
CA HIS A 234 -25.47 0.97 -35.25
C HIS A 234 -26.24 -0.21 -35.92
N ASN A 235 -25.86 -0.60 -37.13
CA ASN A 235 -26.54 -1.65 -37.92
C ASN A 235 -25.74 -2.96 -37.97
N VAL A 236 -24.68 -3.10 -37.20
CA VAL A 236 -23.86 -4.32 -37.10
C VAL A 236 -23.98 -4.92 -35.72
N ILE A 237 -24.37 -6.19 -35.63
CA ILE A 237 -24.33 -6.95 -34.39
C ILE A 237 -22.84 -7.18 -34.01
N PRO A 238 -22.38 -6.78 -32.83
CA PRO A 238 -20.98 -6.95 -32.44
C PRO A 238 -20.66 -8.41 -32.15
N SER A 239 -19.55 -8.90 -32.70
CA SER A 239 -19.01 -10.23 -32.44
C SER A 239 -18.13 -10.32 -31.19
N GLU A 240 -17.82 -9.17 -30.56
CA GLU A 240 -17.00 -9.10 -29.35
C GLU A 240 -17.47 -7.96 -28.46
N CYS A 241 -17.46 -8.22 -27.14
CA CYS A 241 -17.67 -7.21 -26.11
C CYS A 241 -16.63 -7.44 -25.01
N GLN A 242 -15.82 -6.43 -24.73
CA GLN A 242 -14.82 -6.48 -23.68
C GLN A 242 -15.26 -5.67 -22.47
N PHE A 243 -15.05 -6.20 -21.28
CA PHE A 243 -15.27 -5.46 -20.04
C PHE A 243 -14.23 -5.82 -18.97
N THR A 244 -14.02 -4.91 -18.04
CA THR A 244 -13.03 -5.06 -16.95
C THR A 244 -13.75 -5.12 -15.60
N ILE A 245 -13.31 -6.05 -14.74
CA ILE A 245 -13.80 -6.20 -13.37
C ILE A 245 -12.67 -5.81 -12.39
N ASP A 246 -12.90 -4.80 -11.56
CA ASP A 246 -12.11 -4.51 -10.35
C ASP A 246 -12.62 -5.40 -9.21
N ILE A 247 -11.73 -6.16 -8.59
CA ILE A 247 -12.04 -7.06 -7.49
C ILE A 247 -11.24 -6.65 -6.27
N ARG A 248 -11.94 -6.40 -5.15
CA ARG A 248 -11.35 -6.14 -3.84
C ARG A 248 -11.56 -7.36 -2.96
N SER A 249 -10.51 -8.17 -2.85
CA SER A 249 -10.52 -9.40 -2.04
C SER A 249 -10.42 -9.07 -0.55
N ASN A 250 -10.78 -10.03 0.29
CA ASN A 250 -10.57 -10.00 1.74
C ASN A 250 -9.70 -11.19 2.16
N GLU A 251 -9.34 -11.27 3.41
CA GLU A 251 -8.46 -12.31 3.97
C GLU A 251 -9.06 -13.72 4.02
N GLN A 252 -10.33 -13.89 3.60
CA GLN A 252 -11.03 -15.18 3.56
C GLN A 252 -10.84 -15.92 2.24
N TYR A 253 -10.32 -15.24 1.20
CA TYR A 253 -10.12 -15.78 -0.13
C TYR A 253 -8.79 -15.34 -0.72
N SER A 254 -8.07 -16.26 -1.35
CA SER A 254 -6.98 -15.88 -2.25
C SER A 254 -7.53 -15.26 -3.55
N ASN A 255 -6.71 -14.52 -4.27
CA ASN A 255 -7.09 -13.99 -5.57
C ASN A 255 -7.33 -15.13 -6.58
N GLU A 256 -6.59 -16.23 -6.47
CA GLU A 256 -6.74 -17.44 -7.28
C GLU A 256 -8.11 -18.12 -7.04
N GLU A 257 -8.52 -18.30 -5.76
CA GLU A 257 -9.84 -18.86 -5.43
C GLU A 257 -10.97 -18.00 -5.99
N ILE A 258 -10.87 -16.67 -5.89
CA ILE A 258 -11.86 -15.75 -6.46
C ILE A 258 -11.90 -15.88 -7.99
N TYR A 259 -10.73 -15.93 -8.64
CA TYR A 259 -10.62 -16.10 -10.09
C TYR A 259 -11.28 -17.39 -10.57
N GLU A 260 -11.03 -18.52 -9.88
CA GLU A 260 -11.67 -19.80 -10.20
C GLU A 260 -13.20 -19.73 -10.09
N ILE A 261 -13.72 -19.10 -9.02
CA ILE A 261 -15.17 -18.89 -8.86
C ILE A 261 -15.74 -18.07 -10.02
N VAL A 262 -15.05 -16.99 -10.41
CA VAL A 262 -15.49 -16.15 -11.53
C VAL A 262 -15.50 -16.97 -12.85
N CYS A 263 -14.41 -17.68 -13.15
CA CYS A 263 -14.30 -18.50 -14.37
C CYS A 263 -15.35 -19.60 -14.47
N GLN A 264 -15.78 -20.18 -13.33
CA GLN A 264 -16.82 -21.23 -13.30
C GLN A 264 -18.22 -20.68 -13.56
N ASN A 265 -18.44 -19.40 -13.40
CA ASN A 265 -19.78 -18.78 -13.47
C ASN A 265 -19.98 -17.88 -14.69
N LEU A 266 -18.92 -17.28 -15.23
CA LEU A 266 -18.99 -16.51 -16.45
C LEU A 266 -18.91 -17.43 -17.68
N LYS A 267 -19.63 -17.06 -18.74
CA LYS A 267 -19.59 -17.76 -20.05
C LYS A 267 -18.50 -17.20 -20.96
N SER A 268 -18.05 -15.97 -20.69
CA SER A 268 -17.03 -15.25 -21.44
C SER A 268 -15.61 -15.73 -21.09
N GLU A 269 -14.65 -15.45 -21.95
CA GLU A 269 -13.21 -15.66 -21.67
C GLU A 269 -12.76 -14.69 -20.59
N VAL A 270 -12.16 -15.19 -19.51
CA VAL A 270 -11.69 -14.40 -18.36
C VAL A 270 -10.18 -14.48 -18.26
N LYS A 271 -9.50 -13.34 -18.14
CA LYS A 271 -8.06 -13.23 -17.97
C LYS A 271 -7.71 -12.34 -16.80
N ALA A 272 -7.01 -12.86 -15.81
CA ALA A 272 -6.48 -12.05 -14.73
C ALA A 272 -5.21 -11.30 -15.19
N ARG A 273 -5.12 -9.99 -14.86
CA ARG A 273 -3.90 -9.21 -15.10
C ARG A 273 -2.78 -9.65 -14.17
N SER A 274 -3.11 -9.94 -12.90
CA SER A 274 -2.16 -10.39 -11.88
C SER A 274 -2.90 -10.94 -10.67
N PHE A 275 -2.25 -11.88 -9.94
CA PHE A 275 -2.73 -12.42 -8.66
C PHE A 275 -1.92 -11.91 -7.45
N ARG A 276 -0.87 -11.13 -7.67
CA ARG A 276 0.18 -10.81 -6.68
C ARG A 276 -0.27 -9.92 -5.51
N LEU A 277 -1.29 -9.07 -5.71
CA LEU A 277 -1.76 -8.11 -4.71
C LEU A 277 -2.83 -8.76 -3.81
N SER A 278 -2.38 -9.49 -2.80
CA SER A 278 -3.25 -10.22 -1.90
C SER A 278 -3.80 -9.34 -0.77
N SER A 279 -4.93 -9.73 -0.20
CA SER A 279 -5.35 -9.18 1.10
C SER A 279 -4.32 -9.53 2.16
N SER A 280 -3.96 -8.57 3.00
CA SER A 280 -3.04 -8.75 4.13
C SER A 280 -3.79 -8.99 5.44
N ARG A 281 -3.11 -9.59 6.42
CA ARG A 281 -3.67 -9.86 7.74
C ARG A 281 -2.59 -10.06 8.80
N ILE A 282 -2.90 -9.61 10.03
CA ILE A 282 -2.23 -10.02 11.25
C ILE A 282 -3.29 -10.45 12.29
N ASP A 283 -2.99 -11.45 13.12
CA ASP A 283 -3.92 -11.92 14.14
C ASP A 283 -4.13 -10.86 15.22
N MET A 284 -5.37 -10.70 15.70
CA MET A 284 -5.70 -9.80 16.80
C MET A 284 -4.89 -10.08 18.07
N GLY A 285 -4.57 -11.36 18.34
CA GLY A 285 -3.76 -11.80 19.47
C GLY A 285 -2.25 -11.63 19.29
N HIS A 286 -1.79 -11.19 18.09
CA HIS A 286 -0.35 -11.01 17.83
C HIS A 286 0.25 -9.96 18.78
N PRO A 287 1.48 -10.19 19.34
CA PRO A 287 2.10 -9.27 20.31
C PRO A 287 2.16 -7.81 19.85
N LEU A 288 2.47 -7.56 18.56
CA LEU A 288 2.51 -6.23 17.99
C LEU A 288 1.14 -5.53 18.07
N VAL A 289 0.05 -6.22 17.76
CA VAL A 289 -1.32 -5.70 17.85
C VAL A 289 -1.73 -5.47 19.29
N GLN A 290 -1.46 -6.44 20.18
CA GLN A 290 -1.77 -6.32 21.60
C GLN A 290 -1.02 -5.17 22.27
N LYS A 291 0.23 -4.93 21.86
CA LYS A 291 1.01 -3.78 22.33
C LYS A 291 0.38 -2.46 21.88
N ALA A 292 -0.05 -2.35 20.60
CA ALA A 292 -0.77 -1.16 20.10
C ALA A 292 -2.06 -0.90 20.90
N ILE A 293 -2.85 -1.95 21.17
CA ILE A 293 -4.07 -1.85 22.00
C ILE A 293 -3.72 -1.36 23.42
N SER A 294 -2.66 -1.88 24.03
CA SER A 294 -2.23 -1.45 25.37
C SER A 294 -1.81 0.03 25.43
N LEU A 295 -1.40 0.59 24.29
CA LEU A 295 -1.11 2.01 24.11
C LEU A 295 -2.36 2.84 23.72
N GLY A 296 -3.56 2.28 23.86
CA GLY A 296 -4.83 2.97 23.62
C GLY A 296 -5.24 3.07 22.15
N ARG A 297 -4.65 2.24 21.27
CA ARG A 297 -5.01 2.24 19.85
C ARG A 297 -6.08 1.21 19.54
N THR A 298 -6.91 1.51 18.53
CA THR A 298 -8.07 0.67 18.17
C THR A 298 -7.81 -0.01 16.82
N PRO A 299 -7.73 -1.36 16.77
CA PRO A 299 -7.55 -2.10 15.54
C PRO A 299 -8.75 -1.95 14.59
N PHE A 300 -8.45 -1.90 13.27
CA PHE A 300 -9.48 -1.82 12.23
C PHE A 300 -9.06 -2.54 10.95
N GLY A 301 -10.00 -2.70 10.00
CA GLY A 301 -9.74 -3.19 8.65
C GLY A 301 -9.65 -2.03 7.66
N SER A 302 -8.58 -1.95 6.87
CA SER A 302 -8.35 -0.90 5.88
C SER A 302 -8.94 -1.26 4.50
N PRO A 303 -9.67 -0.35 3.85
CA PRO A 303 -10.14 -0.57 2.48
C PRO A 303 -9.06 -0.29 1.41
N THR A 304 -7.97 0.40 1.79
CA THR A 304 -6.87 0.80 0.89
C THR A 304 -5.78 -0.25 0.87
N LEU A 305 -5.11 -0.38 -0.28
CA LEU A 305 -3.99 -1.29 -0.50
C LEU A 305 -2.68 -0.57 -0.14
N SER A 306 -1.67 -1.34 0.26
CA SER A 306 -0.31 -0.87 0.52
C SER A 306 0.70 -1.96 0.16
N ASP A 307 1.98 -1.73 0.41
CA ASP A 307 3.04 -2.74 0.26
C ASP A 307 2.76 -4.07 0.98
N GLN A 308 1.88 -4.06 1.99
CA GLN A 308 1.42 -5.29 2.66
C GLN A 308 0.83 -6.32 1.70
N ALA A 309 0.23 -5.87 0.58
CA ALA A 309 -0.36 -6.76 -0.43
C ALA A 309 0.65 -7.73 -1.07
N LEU A 310 1.93 -7.41 -0.99
CA LEU A 310 3.05 -8.20 -1.50
C LEU A 310 3.69 -9.09 -0.42
N MET A 311 3.36 -8.87 0.85
CA MET A 311 3.92 -9.61 1.99
C MET A 311 3.14 -10.89 2.24
N ARG A 312 3.83 -12.03 2.33
CA ARG A 312 3.24 -13.37 2.60
C ARG A 312 3.37 -13.80 4.06
N PHE A 313 3.66 -12.85 4.94
CA PHE A 313 3.78 -12.99 6.38
C PHE A 313 2.88 -11.97 7.08
N PRO A 314 2.59 -12.14 8.38
CA PRO A 314 1.76 -11.20 9.13
C PRO A 314 2.26 -9.77 9.04
N SER A 315 1.38 -8.83 8.75
CA SER A 315 1.71 -7.41 8.67
C SER A 315 0.58 -6.54 9.18
N MET A 316 0.95 -5.39 9.74
CA MET A 316 0.06 -4.37 10.26
C MET A 316 0.49 -3.03 9.71
N LYS A 317 -0.45 -2.21 9.22
CA LYS A 317 -0.10 -0.84 8.87
C LYS A 317 -0.56 0.15 9.92
N MET A 318 0.28 1.12 10.19
CA MET A 318 0.04 2.15 11.20
C MET A 318 0.99 3.31 10.94
N GLY A 319 0.48 4.54 10.88
CA GLY A 319 1.30 5.71 10.70
C GLY A 319 0.56 7.02 10.96
N PRO A 320 1.30 8.15 11.05
CA PRO A 320 0.74 9.47 11.23
C PRO A 320 -0.09 9.92 10.05
N GLY A 321 -0.87 10.96 10.23
CA GLY A 321 -1.70 11.53 9.18
C GLY A 321 -3.02 10.80 8.98
N ASN A 322 -3.72 11.15 7.90
CA ASN A 322 -5.05 10.63 7.61
C ASN A 322 -5.17 10.29 6.12
N SER A 323 -5.67 9.10 5.80
CA SER A 323 -5.85 8.63 4.43
C SER A 323 -6.75 9.54 3.56
N SER A 324 -7.60 10.35 4.18
CA SER A 324 -8.41 11.34 3.42
C SER A 324 -7.61 12.52 2.87
N ARG A 325 -6.36 12.69 3.30
CA ARG A 325 -5.45 13.73 2.79
C ARG A 325 -4.57 13.20 1.65
N SER A 326 -4.47 11.88 1.50
CA SER A 326 -3.68 11.25 0.43
C SER A 326 -4.29 11.52 -0.95
N HIS A 327 -3.46 11.74 -1.96
CA HIS A 327 -3.84 11.96 -3.36
C HIS A 327 -4.74 13.20 -3.58
N THR A 328 -4.74 14.14 -2.63
CA THR A 328 -5.51 15.38 -2.71
C THR A 328 -4.62 16.59 -2.99
N ALA A 329 -5.21 17.65 -3.53
CA ALA A 329 -4.50 18.93 -3.64
C ALA A 329 -4.21 19.52 -2.26
N ASP A 330 -3.08 20.23 -2.15
CA ASP A 330 -2.62 20.85 -0.92
C ASP A 330 -2.50 19.87 0.25
N GLU A 331 -2.02 18.66 -0.05
CA GLU A 331 -1.71 17.62 0.92
C GLU A 331 -0.84 18.16 2.05
N PHE A 332 -1.11 17.73 3.28
CA PHE A 332 -0.39 18.19 4.46
C PHE A 332 -0.33 17.15 5.58
N ILE A 333 0.66 17.31 6.44
CA ILE A 333 0.81 16.62 7.73
C ILE A 333 0.98 17.63 8.84
N LYS A 334 0.60 17.27 10.07
CA LYS A 334 0.90 18.11 11.24
C LYS A 334 2.21 17.68 11.89
N ILE A 335 2.99 18.65 12.34
CA ILE A 335 4.24 18.40 13.08
C ILE A 335 3.93 17.63 14.38
N SER A 336 2.82 17.96 15.03
CA SER A 336 2.34 17.23 16.21
C SER A 336 2.00 15.77 15.92
N GLU A 337 1.50 15.42 14.71
CA GLU A 337 1.23 14.03 14.31
C GLU A 337 2.54 13.24 14.11
N ILE A 338 3.60 13.87 13.57
CA ILE A 338 4.94 13.27 13.47
C ILE A 338 5.52 13.02 14.86
N SER A 339 5.43 14.02 15.75
CA SER A 339 5.90 13.92 17.14
C SER A 339 5.22 12.79 17.90
N GLU A 340 3.88 12.68 17.78
CA GLU A 340 3.10 11.59 18.37
C GLU A 340 3.52 10.23 17.79
N ALA A 341 3.74 10.15 16.47
CA ALA A 341 4.13 8.91 15.80
C ALA A 341 5.48 8.41 16.29
N ILE A 342 6.51 9.28 16.37
CA ILE A 342 7.83 8.91 16.87
C ILE A 342 7.73 8.35 18.29
N GLN A 343 6.99 9.03 19.16
CA GLN A 343 6.80 8.58 20.53
C GLN A 343 6.08 7.22 20.59
N LEU A 344 5.01 7.06 19.83
CA LEU A 344 4.18 5.87 19.82
C LEU A 344 4.91 4.67 19.22
N TYR A 345 5.61 4.82 18.12
CA TYR A 345 6.42 3.76 17.53
C TYR A 345 7.53 3.32 18.48
N TYR A 346 8.20 4.26 19.15
CA TYR A 346 9.20 3.90 20.13
C TYR A 346 8.61 3.09 21.29
N GLU A 347 7.48 3.52 21.88
CA GLU A 347 6.79 2.79 22.96
C GLU A 347 6.25 1.42 22.48
N LEU A 348 5.84 1.32 21.22
CA LEU A 348 5.39 0.07 20.62
C LEU A 348 6.52 -0.96 20.51
N LEU A 349 7.74 -0.52 20.18
CA LEU A 349 8.83 -1.39 19.74
C LEU A 349 9.87 -1.68 20.83
N LYS A 350 10.18 -0.73 21.73
CA LYS A 350 11.30 -0.84 22.69
C LYS A 350 11.27 -2.07 23.60
N ASP A 351 10.09 -2.55 23.94
CA ASP A 351 9.85 -3.68 24.86
C ASP A 351 8.93 -4.75 24.23
N LEU A 352 8.96 -4.86 22.90
CA LEU A 352 8.14 -5.83 22.16
C LEU A 352 8.81 -7.22 22.22
N PHE A 353 8.02 -8.28 22.46
CA PHE A 353 8.42 -9.68 22.35
C PHE A 353 7.58 -10.34 21.25
N LEU A 354 8.23 -10.80 20.17
CA LEU A 354 7.60 -11.42 19.00
C LEU A 354 7.45 -12.93 19.13
#